data_a7ecc997ce4b0622f4b4be00f6f944a2
#
_entry.id   a7ecc997ce4b0622f4b4be00f6f944a2
#
_cell.length_a   1.000
_cell.length_b   1.000
_cell.length_c   1.000
_cell.angle_alpha   90.00
_cell.angle_beta   90.00
_cell.angle_gamma   90.00
#
_symmetry.space_group_name_H-M   'P 1'
#
loop_
_entity.id
_entity.type
_entity.pdbx_description
1 polymer ?
#
loop_
_entity_poly.entity_id
_entity_poly.type
_entity_poly.pdbx_seq_one_letter_code
_entity_poly.pdbx_strand_id
1 'polypeptide(L)'
;MQLENKVAAVTGGTAGIGKAIVEIFLENGAKVAMMARNAEKAEKVISDLGAGDRLIFIKGDATSQDDVEGFVDRTAEAFGTLDILVNNAGGAGTDLQPTVDLSDEEFDLCIKWNLYSTFWGTRRALKIMLEKKWGRIINISSMEGKHGKPIVTAYTTAKHAINGMTKSVAREVGTEGVTVNAICPGLIVTDILQTNGPKTAEAMGMTLDEM
;
A
#
# COMPACT_ATOMS: atom_id res chain seq x y z
N MET A 1 -1.72 13.86 -20.88
CA MET A 1 -2.01 13.06 -19.66
C MET A 1 -0.91 13.34 -18.63
N GLN A 2 -1.26 13.40 -17.34
CA GLN A 2 -0.28 13.82 -16.29
C GLN A 2 0.82 12.79 -16.03
N LEU A 3 0.55 11.51 -16.29
CA LEU A 3 1.47 10.38 -16.03
C LEU A 3 1.94 9.68 -17.32
N GLU A 4 1.85 10.36 -18.44
CA GLU A 4 2.32 9.80 -19.71
C GLU A 4 3.81 9.44 -19.62
N ASN A 5 4.16 8.25 -20.10
CA ASN A 5 5.51 7.67 -20.02
C ASN A 5 6.02 7.40 -18.58
N LYS A 6 5.17 7.43 -17.56
CA LYS A 6 5.53 7.04 -16.20
C LYS A 6 5.24 5.57 -15.94
N VAL A 7 6.10 4.95 -15.15
CA VAL A 7 5.96 3.57 -14.67
C VAL A 7 5.64 3.59 -13.18
N ALA A 8 4.54 2.96 -12.81
CA ALA A 8 4.09 2.88 -11.43
C ALA A 8 3.99 1.44 -10.94
N ALA A 9 4.40 1.21 -9.70
CA ALA A 9 4.22 -0.02 -8.95
C ALA A 9 3.24 0.21 -7.79
N VAL A 10 2.18 -0.60 -7.68
CA VAL A 10 1.13 -0.46 -6.66
C VAL A 10 0.97 -1.77 -5.91
N THR A 11 1.31 -1.80 -4.60
CA THR A 11 1.05 -2.97 -3.77
C THR A 11 -0.42 -2.99 -3.32
N GLY A 12 -1.05 -4.18 -3.31
CA GLY A 12 -2.48 -4.31 -2.99
C GLY A 12 -3.41 -3.72 -4.07
N GLY A 13 -3.01 -3.79 -5.35
CA GLY A 13 -3.67 -3.11 -6.47
C GLY A 13 -4.98 -3.76 -6.97
N THR A 14 -5.48 -4.84 -6.33
CA THR A 14 -6.64 -5.60 -6.84
C THR A 14 -7.97 -5.25 -6.17
N ALA A 15 -7.98 -4.38 -5.16
CA ALA A 15 -9.18 -4.00 -4.44
C ALA A 15 -9.06 -2.61 -3.81
N GLY A 16 -10.20 -2.01 -3.45
CA GLY A 16 -10.30 -0.78 -2.69
C GLY A 16 -9.45 0.37 -3.22
N ILE A 17 -8.74 1.05 -2.33
CA ILE A 17 -7.88 2.21 -2.65
C ILE A 17 -6.83 1.84 -3.70
N GLY A 18 -6.19 0.67 -3.57
CA GLY A 18 -5.15 0.24 -4.50
C GLY A 18 -5.68 0.06 -5.93
N LYS A 19 -6.87 -0.54 -6.10
CA LYS A 19 -7.50 -0.68 -7.42
C LYS A 19 -7.82 0.69 -8.01
N ALA A 20 -8.40 1.60 -7.23
CA ALA A 20 -8.70 2.96 -7.69
C ALA A 20 -7.45 3.73 -8.12
N ILE A 21 -6.30 3.52 -7.43
CA ILE A 21 -5.02 4.11 -7.83
C ILE A 21 -4.54 3.52 -9.16
N VAL A 22 -4.62 2.21 -9.34
CA VAL A 22 -4.27 1.54 -10.61
C VAL A 22 -5.08 2.13 -11.75
N GLU A 23 -6.40 2.25 -11.58
CA GLU A 23 -7.35 2.78 -12.55
C GLU A 23 -7.00 4.22 -12.95
N ILE A 24 -6.89 5.13 -11.99
CA ILE A 24 -6.59 6.55 -12.26
C ILE A 24 -5.19 6.75 -12.88
N PHE A 25 -4.21 5.90 -12.53
CA PHE A 25 -2.87 5.98 -13.12
C PHE A 25 -2.89 5.56 -14.59
N LEU A 26 -3.63 4.49 -14.93
CA LEU A 26 -3.82 4.05 -16.32
C LEU A 26 -4.58 5.09 -17.16
N GLU A 27 -5.63 5.71 -16.61
CA GLU A 27 -6.38 6.80 -17.24
C GLU A 27 -5.50 8.02 -17.54
N ASN A 28 -4.50 8.26 -16.68
CA ASN A 28 -3.54 9.35 -16.87
C ASN A 28 -2.30 8.97 -17.69
N GLY A 29 -2.28 7.80 -18.31
CA GLY A 29 -1.27 7.39 -19.30
C GLY A 29 -0.08 6.63 -18.72
N ALA A 30 -0.09 6.25 -17.44
CA ALA A 30 0.97 5.44 -16.86
C ALA A 30 0.96 3.98 -17.37
N LYS A 31 2.12 3.34 -17.29
CA LYS A 31 2.22 1.87 -17.22
C LYS A 31 2.21 1.48 -15.76
N VAL A 32 1.45 0.45 -15.40
CA VAL A 32 1.23 0.07 -14.01
C VAL A 32 1.52 -1.41 -13.79
N ALA A 33 2.32 -1.71 -12.78
CA ALA A 33 2.40 -3.04 -12.19
C ALA A 33 1.58 -3.05 -10.89
N MET A 34 0.75 -4.06 -10.70
CA MET A 34 0.04 -4.29 -9.44
C MET A 34 0.45 -5.60 -8.79
N MET A 35 0.58 -5.59 -7.46
CA MET A 35 0.88 -6.79 -6.66
C MET A 35 -0.30 -7.15 -5.78
N ALA A 36 -0.64 -8.42 -5.73
CA ALA A 36 -1.59 -9.00 -4.77
C ALA A 36 -1.40 -10.52 -4.66
N ARG A 37 -2.03 -11.14 -3.66
CA ARG A 37 -1.98 -12.59 -3.45
C ARG A 37 -2.94 -13.37 -4.36
N ASN A 38 -4.10 -12.79 -4.65
CA ASN A 38 -5.18 -13.47 -5.38
C ASN A 38 -5.10 -13.18 -6.88
N ALA A 39 -4.71 -14.20 -7.66
CA ALA A 39 -4.57 -14.10 -9.10
C ALA A 39 -5.93 -13.94 -9.82
N GLU A 40 -6.98 -14.62 -9.37
CA GLU A 40 -8.31 -14.53 -10.00
C GLU A 40 -8.90 -13.13 -9.91
N LYS A 41 -8.73 -12.46 -8.74
CA LYS A 41 -9.12 -11.05 -8.59
C LYS A 41 -8.30 -10.14 -9.49
N ALA A 42 -7.01 -10.44 -9.68
CA ALA A 42 -6.15 -9.66 -10.55
C ALA A 42 -6.54 -9.80 -12.03
N GLU A 43 -6.83 -11.02 -12.50
CA GLU A 43 -7.33 -11.28 -13.86
C GLU A 43 -8.62 -10.53 -14.14
N LYS A 44 -9.54 -10.50 -13.16
CA LYS A 44 -10.76 -9.71 -13.27
C LYS A 44 -10.45 -8.21 -13.43
N VAL A 45 -9.56 -7.65 -12.60
CA VAL A 45 -9.17 -6.22 -12.71
C VAL A 45 -8.53 -5.93 -14.07
N ILE A 46 -7.66 -6.79 -14.56
CA ILE A 46 -7.03 -6.63 -15.89
C ILE A 46 -8.10 -6.63 -16.98
N SER A 47 -9.04 -7.57 -16.93
CA SER A 47 -10.14 -7.67 -17.89
C SER A 47 -11.04 -6.44 -17.84
N ASP A 48 -11.43 -6.01 -16.64
CA ASP A 48 -12.33 -4.85 -16.45
C ASP A 48 -11.71 -3.54 -16.95
N LEU A 49 -10.39 -3.35 -16.74
CA LEU A 49 -9.69 -2.12 -17.12
C LEU A 49 -9.23 -2.10 -18.58
N GLY A 50 -9.08 -3.24 -19.24
CA GLY A 50 -8.74 -3.34 -20.65
C GLY A 50 -7.50 -2.57 -21.09
N ALA A 51 -6.52 -2.40 -20.19
CA ALA A 51 -5.35 -1.55 -20.41
C ALA A 51 -4.24 -2.16 -21.30
N GLY A 52 -4.43 -3.42 -21.73
CA GLY A 52 -3.46 -4.14 -22.57
C GLY A 52 -2.10 -4.29 -21.87
N ASP A 53 -1.04 -4.03 -22.62
CA ASP A 53 0.36 -4.12 -22.14
C ASP A 53 0.76 -3.06 -21.12
N ARG A 54 -0.11 -2.08 -20.86
CA ARG A 54 0.14 -1.05 -19.83
C ARG A 54 -0.18 -1.49 -18.41
N LEU A 55 -0.82 -2.65 -18.20
CA LEU A 55 -1.13 -3.19 -16.87
C LEU A 55 -0.58 -4.61 -16.76
N ILE A 56 0.31 -4.83 -15.80
CA ILE A 56 0.78 -6.17 -15.45
C ILE A 56 0.44 -6.53 -14.00
N PHE A 57 0.23 -7.81 -13.77
CA PHE A 57 0.06 -8.37 -12.43
C PHE A 57 1.29 -9.20 -12.04
N ILE A 58 1.77 -8.98 -10.83
CA ILE A 58 2.84 -9.75 -10.22
C ILE A 58 2.32 -10.32 -8.91
N LYS A 59 2.17 -11.65 -8.84
CA LYS A 59 1.73 -12.31 -7.62
C LYS A 59 2.78 -12.14 -6.52
N GLY A 60 2.34 -11.76 -5.32
CA GLY A 60 3.21 -11.61 -4.16
C GLY A 60 2.43 -11.34 -2.88
N ASP A 61 3.06 -11.68 -1.76
CA ASP A 61 2.57 -11.42 -0.40
C ASP A 61 3.33 -10.23 0.21
N ALA A 62 2.59 -9.23 0.68
CA ALA A 62 3.19 -8.06 1.32
C ALA A 62 3.89 -8.37 2.66
N THR A 63 3.68 -9.55 3.23
CA THR A 63 4.41 -10.02 4.42
C THR A 63 5.73 -10.72 4.08
N SER A 64 6.04 -10.90 2.80
CA SER A 64 7.29 -11.48 2.30
C SER A 64 8.21 -10.39 1.75
N GLN A 65 9.42 -10.27 2.32
CA GLN A 65 10.43 -9.34 1.81
C GLN A 65 10.79 -9.63 0.35
N ASP A 66 11.03 -10.90 0.03
CA ASP A 66 11.43 -11.32 -1.33
C ASP A 66 10.36 -10.99 -2.36
N ASP A 67 9.07 -11.15 -1.99
CA ASP A 67 7.97 -10.82 -2.89
C ASP A 67 7.87 -9.31 -3.11
N VAL A 68 8.01 -8.50 -2.06
CA VAL A 68 7.90 -7.04 -2.16
C VAL A 68 9.09 -6.45 -2.93
N GLU A 69 10.32 -6.86 -2.62
CA GLU A 69 11.51 -6.40 -3.34
C GLU A 69 11.52 -6.93 -4.78
N GLY A 70 11.18 -8.21 -4.98
CA GLY A 70 11.04 -8.81 -6.31
C GLY A 70 9.93 -8.19 -7.14
N PHE A 71 8.85 -7.68 -6.53
CA PHE A 71 7.82 -6.91 -7.22
C PHE A 71 8.38 -5.61 -7.82
N VAL A 72 9.16 -4.88 -7.04
CA VAL A 72 9.82 -3.65 -7.50
C VAL A 72 10.76 -3.94 -8.67
N ASP A 73 11.59 -4.98 -8.55
CA ASP A 73 12.54 -5.38 -9.59
C ASP A 73 11.84 -5.79 -10.88
N ARG A 74 10.88 -6.70 -10.79
CA ARG A 74 10.12 -7.18 -11.96
C ARG A 74 9.33 -6.06 -12.64
N THR A 75 8.88 -5.05 -11.88
CA THR A 75 8.26 -3.86 -12.47
C THR A 75 9.26 -3.08 -13.32
N ALA A 76 10.45 -2.85 -12.78
CA ALA A 76 11.51 -2.13 -13.49
C ALA A 76 12.02 -2.92 -14.71
N GLU A 77 12.13 -4.24 -14.61
CA GLU A 77 12.50 -5.13 -15.72
C GLU A 77 11.46 -5.11 -16.83
N ALA A 78 10.18 -5.23 -16.50
CA ALA A 78 9.09 -5.29 -17.47
C ALA A 78 8.90 -3.98 -18.25
N PHE A 79 9.10 -2.84 -17.61
CA PHE A 79 8.85 -1.54 -18.20
C PHE A 79 10.09 -0.68 -18.44
N GLY A 80 11.28 -1.19 -18.08
CA GLY A 80 12.57 -0.52 -18.28
C GLY A 80 12.92 0.53 -17.22
N THR A 81 12.02 0.83 -16.28
CA THR A 81 12.24 1.80 -15.19
C THR A 81 11.17 1.65 -14.09
N LEU A 82 11.37 2.37 -12.98
CA LEU A 82 10.32 2.58 -11.97
C LEU A 82 10.30 4.07 -11.58
N ASP A 83 9.19 4.73 -11.81
CA ASP A 83 9.02 6.15 -11.51
C ASP A 83 8.25 6.40 -10.22
N ILE A 84 7.19 5.64 -9.98
CA ILE A 84 6.27 5.83 -8.88
C ILE A 84 6.11 4.49 -8.13
N LEU A 85 6.29 4.53 -6.81
CA LEU A 85 5.91 3.42 -5.93
C LEU A 85 4.77 3.85 -5.04
N VAL A 86 3.70 3.05 -5.00
CA VAL A 86 2.62 3.20 -4.04
C VAL A 86 2.62 2.00 -3.10
N ASN A 87 3.06 2.21 -1.87
CA ASN A 87 2.96 1.25 -0.79
C ASN A 87 1.56 1.34 -0.19
N ASN A 88 0.63 0.52 -0.73
CA ASN A 88 -0.77 0.52 -0.34
C ASN A 88 -1.19 -0.75 0.40
N ALA A 89 -0.53 -1.88 0.16
CA ALA A 89 -0.86 -3.12 0.87
C ALA A 89 -0.76 -2.94 2.39
N GLY A 90 -1.79 -3.39 3.10
CA GLY A 90 -1.88 -3.30 4.55
C GLY A 90 -3.32 -3.30 5.03
N GLY A 91 -3.49 -3.32 6.35
CA GLY A 91 -4.79 -3.30 6.99
C GLY A 91 -4.68 -3.58 8.50
N ALA A 92 -5.79 -3.40 9.20
CA ALA A 92 -5.86 -3.64 10.65
C ALA A 92 -5.92 -5.13 11.03
N GLY A 93 -6.12 -6.02 10.06
CA GLY A 93 -6.39 -7.44 10.32
C GLY A 93 -7.89 -7.73 10.48
N THR A 94 -8.21 -8.95 10.87
CA THR A 94 -9.59 -9.41 11.09
C THR A 94 -9.93 -9.57 12.56
N ASP A 95 -8.92 -9.75 13.40
CA ASP A 95 -9.07 -10.07 14.83
C ASP A 95 -8.69 -8.84 15.66
N LEU A 96 -9.63 -7.88 15.66
CA LEU A 96 -9.47 -6.65 16.43
C LEU A 96 -9.83 -6.91 17.88
N GLN A 97 -8.91 -6.60 18.79
CA GLN A 97 -9.07 -6.93 20.21
C GLN A 97 -8.37 -5.91 21.14
N PRO A 98 -8.78 -5.84 22.41
CA PRO A 98 -8.08 -5.00 23.40
C PRO A 98 -6.59 -5.36 23.47
N THR A 99 -5.76 -4.36 23.80
CA THR A 99 -4.30 -4.56 23.88
C THR A 99 -3.91 -5.65 24.89
N VAL A 100 -4.69 -5.85 25.93
CA VAL A 100 -4.44 -6.87 26.98
C VAL A 100 -4.56 -8.30 26.43
N ASP A 101 -5.33 -8.50 25.36
CA ASP A 101 -5.58 -9.79 24.75
C ASP A 101 -4.77 -10.00 23.44
N LEU A 102 -4.08 -8.96 22.96
CA LEU A 102 -3.32 -8.98 21.71
C LEU A 102 -2.04 -9.80 21.88
N SER A 103 -1.90 -10.87 21.10
CA SER A 103 -0.69 -11.70 21.11
C SER A 103 0.49 -11.03 20.40
N ASP A 104 1.72 -11.46 20.73
CA ASP A 104 2.94 -10.98 20.08
C ASP A 104 2.92 -11.34 18.58
N GLU A 105 2.43 -12.52 18.22
CA GLU A 105 2.34 -13.00 16.84
C GLU A 105 1.41 -12.14 15.98
N GLU A 106 0.25 -11.74 16.51
CA GLU A 106 -0.70 -10.87 15.81
C GLU A 106 -0.15 -9.45 15.68
N PHE A 107 0.49 -8.95 16.75
CA PHE A 107 1.17 -7.66 16.71
C PHE A 107 2.26 -7.66 15.64
N ASP A 108 3.16 -8.64 15.64
CA ASP A 108 4.25 -8.78 14.69
C ASP A 108 3.76 -8.94 13.25
N LEU A 109 2.71 -9.74 13.03
CA LEU A 109 2.10 -9.90 11.71
C LEU A 109 1.54 -8.57 11.18
N CYS A 110 0.86 -7.80 12.02
CA CYS A 110 0.34 -6.50 11.65
C CYS A 110 1.46 -5.50 11.33
N ILE A 111 2.53 -5.46 12.14
CA ILE A 111 3.73 -4.65 11.88
C ILE A 111 4.37 -5.09 10.57
N LYS A 112 4.54 -6.37 10.35
CA LYS A 112 5.16 -6.92 9.14
C LYS A 112 4.36 -6.58 7.89
N TRP A 113 3.06 -6.77 7.92
CA TRP A 113 2.19 -6.50 6.78
C TRP A 113 2.11 -5.01 6.42
N ASN A 114 2.12 -4.11 7.38
CA ASN A 114 2.00 -2.67 7.15
C ASN A 114 3.35 -1.96 7.05
N LEU A 115 4.17 -2.04 8.10
CA LEU A 115 5.41 -1.27 8.21
C LEU A 115 6.55 -1.88 7.40
N TYR A 116 6.82 -3.19 7.60
CA TYR A 116 7.94 -3.81 6.90
C TYR A 116 7.71 -3.85 5.40
N SER A 117 6.49 -4.15 4.93
CA SER A 117 6.18 -4.11 3.49
C SER A 117 6.47 -2.74 2.88
N THR A 118 6.06 -1.66 3.58
CA THR A 118 6.33 -0.28 3.16
C THR A 118 7.83 0.03 3.16
N PHE A 119 8.57 -0.45 4.17
CA PHE A 119 10.02 -0.27 4.28
C PHE A 119 10.77 -1.01 3.15
N TRP A 120 10.46 -2.28 2.92
CA TRP A 120 11.12 -3.07 1.87
C TRP A 120 10.90 -2.48 0.49
N GLY A 121 9.65 -2.14 0.15
CA GLY A 121 9.31 -1.50 -1.12
C GLY A 121 10.03 -0.16 -1.30
N THR A 122 9.99 0.69 -0.27
CA THR A 122 10.67 1.99 -0.26
C THR A 122 12.17 1.83 -0.47
N ARG A 123 12.83 0.96 0.33
CA ARG A 123 14.26 0.70 0.25
C ARG A 123 14.68 0.21 -1.14
N ARG A 124 13.90 -0.71 -1.72
CA ARG A 124 14.22 -1.27 -3.04
C ARG A 124 14.00 -0.24 -4.16
N ALA A 125 12.90 0.50 -4.14
CA ALA A 125 12.61 1.53 -5.14
C ALA A 125 13.63 2.68 -5.12
N LEU A 126 14.12 3.06 -3.95
CA LEU A 126 15.14 4.11 -3.83
C LEU A 126 16.44 3.75 -4.55
N LYS A 127 16.86 2.48 -4.62
CA LYS A 127 18.03 2.09 -5.39
C LYS A 127 17.91 2.44 -6.87
N ILE A 128 16.71 2.30 -7.44
CA ILE A 128 16.43 2.62 -8.84
C ILE A 128 16.23 4.13 -9.04
N MET A 129 15.50 4.77 -8.12
CA MET A 129 15.11 6.16 -8.27
C MET A 129 16.28 7.13 -8.05
N LEU A 130 17.21 6.82 -7.14
CA LEU A 130 18.39 7.64 -6.86
C LEU A 130 19.39 7.64 -8.02
N GLU A 131 19.56 6.51 -8.71
CA GLU A 131 20.44 6.43 -9.90
C GLU A 131 19.99 7.38 -11.01
N LYS A 132 18.67 7.49 -11.23
CA LYS A 132 18.10 8.38 -12.24
C LYS A 132 17.74 9.78 -11.73
N LYS A 133 17.95 10.06 -10.44
CA LYS A 133 17.65 11.33 -9.75
C LYS A 133 16.20 11.78 -9.93
N TRP A 134 15.29 10.82 -9.98
CA TRP A 134 13.86 11.09 -10.06
C TRP A 134 13.04 9.93 -9.50
N GLY A 135 12.07 10.23 -8.67
CA GLY A 135 11.13 9.25 -8.14
C GLY A 135 10.04 9.84 -7.26
N ARG A 136 8.94 9.11 -7.13
CA ARG A 136 7.81 9.46 -6.25
C ARG A 136 7.40 8.23 -5.46
N ILE A 137 7.52 8.30 -4.14
CA ILE A 137 7.06 7.24 -3.24
C ILE A 137 5.86 7.76 -2.45
N ILE A 138 4.77 7.02 -2.50
CA ILE A 138 3.52 7.33 -1.82
C ILE A 138 3.21 6.19 -0.86
N ASN A 139 3.18 6.47 0.43
CA ASN A 139 2.85 5.51 1.46
C ASN A 139 1.39 5.71 1.90
N ILE A 140 0.55 4.69 1.74
CA ILE A 140 -0.81 4.74 2.25
C ILE A 140 -0.80 4.42 3.75
N SER A 141 -0.82 5.48 4.54
CA SER A 141 -0.94 5.42 5.99
C SER A 141 -2.42 5.33 6.40
N SER A 142 -2.84 6.06 7.41
CA SER A 142 -4.21 6.13 7.91
C SER A 142 -4.37 7.37 8.79
N MET A 143 -5.59 7.79 9.07
CA MET A 143 -5.88 8.67 10.19
C MET A 143 -5.35 8.07 11.52
N GLU A 144 -5.35 6.73 11.65
CA GLU A 144 -4.76 6.03 12.79
C GLU A 144 -3.23 6.18 12.88
N GLY A 145 -2.58 6.73 11.87
CA GLY A 145 -1.19 7.19 11.95
C GLY A 145 -1.02 8.58 12.58
N LYS A 146 -2.11 9.24 12.95
CA LYS A 146 -2.15 10.56 13.62
C LYS A 146 -2.94 10.54 14.93
N HIS A 147 -3.85 9.59 15.07
CA HIS A 147 -4.71 9.40 16.22
C HIS A 147 -4.62 7.96 16.70
N GLY A 148 -5.30 7.62 17.77
CA GLY A 148 -5.45 6.25 18.26
C GLY A 148 -6.93 5.90 18.38
N LYS A 149 -7.24 4.63 18.11
CA LYS A 149 -8.56 4.04 18.41
C LYS A 149 -8.38 2.81 19.30
N PRO A 150 -9.40 2.48 20.11
CA PRO A 150 -9.42 1.20 20.83
C PRO A 150 -9.28 0.01 19.85
N ILE A 151 -8.82 -1.13 20.34
CA ILE A 151 -8.76 -2.43 19.66
C ILE A 151 -7.92 -2.53 18.38
N VAL A 152 -7.21 -1.46 18.00
CA VAL A 152 -6.35 -1.44 16.79
C VAL A 152 -4.91 -1.02 17.11
N THR A 153 -4.39 -1.41 18.27
CA THR A 153 -3.07 -0.98 18.78
C THR A 153 -1.93 -1.28 17.79
N ALA A 154 -1.85 -2.51 17.27
CA ALA A 154 -0.78 -2.88 16.33
C ALA A 154 -0.86 -2.06 15.03
N TYR A 155 -2.06 -1.87 14.50
CA TYR A 155 -2.28 -1.08 13.29
C TYR A 155 -1.94 0.40 13.50
N THR A 156 -2.42 1.00 14.58
CA THR A 156 -2.09 2.37 14.98
C THR A 156 -0.58 2.57 15.10
N THR A 157 0.11 1.63 15.77
CA THR A 157 1.57 1.63 15.91
C THR A 157 2.24 1.60 14.53
N ALA A 158 1.84 0.67 13.65
CA ALA A 158 2.39 0.56 12.30
C ALA A 158 2.19 1.85 11.48
N LYS A 159 1.00 2.43 11.53
CA LYS A 159 0.67 3.64 10.74
C LYS A 159 1.38 4.90 11.26
N HIS A 160 1.58 5.04 12.57
CA HIS A 160 2.45 6.08 13.14
C HIS A 160 3.91 5.89 12.70
N ALA A 161 4.42 4.65 12.74
CA ALA A 161 5.77 4.35 12.30
C ALA A 161 5.98 4.66 10.80
N ILE A 162 5.00 4.36 9.93
CA ILE A 162 5.04 4.72 8.50
C ILE A 162 5.14 6.24 8.33
N ASN A 163 4.39 7.04 9.10
CA ASN A 163 4.47 8.50 9.04
C ASN A 163 5.85 9.01 9.49
N GLY A 164 6.43 8.41 10.53
CA GLY A 164 7.80 8.72 11.00
C GLY A 164 8.83 8.37 9.95
N MET A 165 8.79 7.15 9.41
CA MET A 165 9.68 6.69 8.34
C MET A 165 9.57 7.58 7.09
N THR A 166 8.37 7.93 6.66
CA THR A 166 8.14 8.83 5.52
C THR A 166 8.87 10.16 5.67
N LYS A 167 8.78 10.78 6.86
CA LYS A 167 9.45 12.06 7.15
C LYS A 167 10.97 11.94 7.14
N SER A 168 11.50 10.84 7.68
CA SER A 168 12.95 10.58 7.70
C SER A 168 13.47 10.40 6.29
N VAL A 169 12.89 9.46 5.54
CA VAL A 169 13.33 9.14 4.17
C VAL A 169 13.18 10.35 3.25
N ALA A 170 12.09 11.13 3.37
CA ALA A 170 11.91 12.34 2.57
C ALA A 170 13.05 13.37 2.76
N ARG A 171 13.59 13.49 3.97
CA ARG A 171 14.75 14.35 4.26
C ARG A 171 16.06 13.79 3.72
N GLU A 172 16.22 12.46 3.73
CA GLU A 172 17.42 11.81 3.21
C GLU A 172 17.57 12.00 1.69
N VAL A 173 16.45 11.94 0.95
CA VAL A 173 16.48 11.87 -0.52
C VAL A 173 15.93 13.11 -1.23
N GLY A 174 15.47 14.11 -0.49
CA GLY A 174 14.77 15.27 -1.06
C GLY A 174 15.63 16.10 -2.03
N THR A 175 16.95 16.15 -1.83
CA THR A 175 17.90 16.84 -2.73
C THR A 175 18.27 15.99 -3.96
N GLU A 176 17.92 14.72 -3.98
CA GLU A 176 18.25 13.78 -5.05
C GLU A 176 17.11 13.62 -6.09
N GLY A 177 16.12 14.53 -6.09
CA GLY A 177 15.00 14.51 -7.04
C GLY A 177 13.91 13.49 -6.70
N VAL A 178 14.01 12.82 -5.56
CA VAL A 178 13.01 11.84 -5.08
C VAL A 178 12.15 12.47 -3.99
N THR A 179 10.83 12.29 -4.07
CA THR A 179 9.92 12.69 -3.00
C THR A 179 9.25 11.49 -2.35
N VAL A 180 9.08 11.55 -1.03
CA VAL A 180 8.39 10.51 -0.25
C VAL A 180 7.29 11.17 0.58
N ASN A 181 6.05 10.75 0.37
CA ASN A 181 4.88 11.32 1.01
C ASN A 181 3.98 10.23 1.59
N ALA A 182 3.20 10.58 2.61
CA ALA A 182 2.17 9.71 3.16
C ALA A 182 0.78 10.33 2.93
N ILE A 183 -0.15 9.48 2.49
CA ILE A 183 -1.59 9.79 2.48
C ILE A 183 -2.19 9.12 3.70
N CYS A 184 -3.00 9.84 4.47
CA CYS A 184 -3.65 9.36 5.68
C CYS A 184 -5.18 9.33 5.47
N PRO A 185 -5.73 8.31 4.79
CA PRO A 185 -7.16 8.22 4.56
C PRO A 185 -7.93 8.08 5.89
N GLY A 186 -9.15 8.59 5.90
CA GLY A 186 -10.16 8.25 6.89
C GLY A 186 -10.83 6.92 6.57
N LEU A 187 -12.07 6.78 7.01
CA LEU A 187 -12.90 5.63 6.65
C LEU A 187 -13.32 5.75 5.18
N ILE A 188 -12.84 4.82 4.37
CA ILE A 188 -13.17 4.76 2.93
C ILE A 188 -14.06 3.56 2.68
N VAL A 189 -15.20 3.79 2.03
CA VAL A 189 -16.11 2.70 1.65
C VAL A 189 -15.44 1.83 0.57
N THR A 190 -15.02 0.65 0.98
CA THR A 190 -14.34 -0.36 0.14
C THR A 190 -14.98 -1.72 0.38
N ASP A 191 -14.68 -2.70 -0.47
CA ASP A 191 -15.12 -4.08 -0.27
C ASP A 191 -14.68 -4.64 1.11
N ILE A 192 -13.50 -4.22 1.60
CA ILE A 192 -12.98 -4.60 2.92
C ILE A 192 -13.88 -4.05 4.03
N LEU A 193 -14.30 -2.80 3.92
CA LEU A 193 -15.22 -2.21 4.89
C LEU A 193 -16.59 -2.90 4.86
N GLN A 194 -17.11 -3.20 3.67
CA GLN A 194 -18.38 -3.92 3.56
C GLN A 194 -18.33 -5.31 4.18
N THR A 195 -17.18 -6.00 4.05
CA THR A 195 -17.00 -7.36 4.57
C THR A 195 -16.71 -7.36 6.08
N ASN A 196 -15.82 -6.51 6.54
CA ASN A 196 -15.30 -6.53 7.93
C ASN A 196 -15.93 -5.44 8.81
N GLY A 197 -16.49 -4.40 8.21
CA GLY A 197 -17.05 -3.24 8.93
C GLY A 197 -18.10 -3.62 9.99
N PRO A 198 -19.08 -4.49 9.69
CA PRO A 198 -20.06 -4.90 10.69
C PRO A 198 -19.43 -5.53 11.93
N LYS A 199 -18.47 -6.42 11.78
CA LYS A 199 -17.74 -7.04 12.91
C LYS A 199 -16.90 -6.02 13.68
N THR A 200 -16.29 -5.09 12.96
CA THR A 200 -15.48 -4.01 13.58
C THR A 200 -16.38 -3.08 14.41
N ALA A 201 -17.52 -2.69 13.88
CA ALA A 201 -18.49 -1.85 14.57
C ALA A 201 -19.03 -2.54 15.85
N GLU A 202 -19.40 -3.82 15.74
CA GLU A 202 -19.84 -4.64 16.87
C GLU A 202 -18.75 -4.71 17.97
N ALA A 203 -17.48 -4.97 17.59
CA ALA A 203 -16.35 -5.00 18.52
C ALA A 203 -16.08 -3.64 19.20
N MET A 204 -16.48 -2.54 18.56
CA MET A 204 -16.42 -1.18 19.11
C MET A 204 -17.66 -0.78 19.89
N GLY A 205 -18.69 -1.63 19.95
CA GLY A 205 -19.96 -1.33 20.63
C GLY A 205 -20.78 -0.25 19.93
N MET A 206 -20.66 -0.10 18.61
CA MET A 206 -21.35 0.92 17.80
C MET A 206 -21.93 0.30 16.53
N THR A 207 -22.76 1.05 15.82
CA THR A 207 -23.24 0.66 14.49
C THR A 207 -22.23 1.03 13.40
N LEU A 208 -22.38 0.44 12.20
CA LEU A 208 -21.53 0.79 11.05
C LEU A 208 -21.67 2.26 10.64
N ASP A 209 -22.87 2.83 10.82
CA ASP A 209 -23.15 4.23 10.51
C ASP A 209 -22.54 5.22 11.51
N GLU A 210 -22.26 4.76 12.73
CA GLU A 210 -21.60 5.56 13.80
C GLU A 210 -20.06 5.47 13.72
N MET A 211 -19.54 4.50 12.98
CA MET A 211 -18.10 4.25 12.83
C MET A 211 -17.44 5.19 11.82
#